data_da722f15cc01cc6d95bf4b3636f41855
#
_entry.id   da722f15cc01cc6d95bf4b3636f41855
#
_cell.length_a   1.000
_cell.length_b   1.000
_cell.length_c   1.000
_cell.angle_alpha   90.00
_cell.angle_beta   90.00
_cell.angle_gamma   90.00
#
_symmetry.space_group_name_H-M   'P 1'
#
loop_
_entity.id
_entity.type
_entity.pdbx_description
1 polymer ?
#
loop_
_entity_poly.entity_id
_entity_poly.type
_entity_poly.pdbx_seq_one_letter_code
_entity_poly.pdbx_strand_id
1 'polypeptide(L)'
;MRNPRAKRKPAIDELLAVMARLRSPTGCPWDREQDHRTLRFHAVEEVYELMDAIEAGDDHEMAEELGDLLLQVVFHCQLAGERGAFDFENVSRRIVEKLIRRHPHVFGDSDAKTVDAVWAQWEQIKKAEKKGTKHDRPSALDGIPKHLPALLRAEKLVKKARKARLLAEPGGKSVARAKSEIGKQLFELVRCAQSRGWSAEELLRAETKKRERNFRQAERRLTR
;
A
#
# COMPACT_ATOMS: atom_id res chain seq x y z
N MET A 1 1.05 -11.23 -52.58
CA MET A 1 0.56 -12.03 -51.46
C MET A 1 0.98 -11.35 -50.17
N ARG A 2 0.05 -10.77 -49.41
CA ARG A 2 0.33 -10.13 -48.13
C ARG A 2 0.45 -11.22 -47.06
N ASN A 3 1.65 -11.37 -46.48
CA ASN A 3 1.90 -12.25 -45.36
C ASN A 3 0.96 -11.88 -44.20
N PRO A 4 0.11 -12.78 -43.65
CA PRO A 4 -0.71 -12.46 -42.53
C PRO A 4 0.22 -12.16 -41.34
N ARG A 5 0.21 -10.93 -40.85
CA ARG A 5 0.87 -10.56 -39.59
C ARG A 5 0.44 -11.58 -38.53
N ALA A 6 1.36 -12.45 -38.13
CA ALA A 6 1.16 -13.30 -36.95
C ALA A 6 0.65 -12.39 -35.84
N LYS A 7 -0.50 -12.73 -35.23
CA LYS A 7 -1.06 -11.94 -34.13
C LYS A 7 0.00 -11.91 -33.03
N ARG A 8 0.56 -10.72 -32.80
CA ARG A 8 1.53 -10.52 -31.72
C ARG A 8 0.86 -10.91 -30.42
N LYS A 9 1.56 -11.68 -29.56
CA LYS A 9 1.05 -12.03 -28.25
C LYS A 9 0.77 -10.76 -27.42
N PRO A 10 -0.18 -10.78 -26.52
CA PRO A 10 -0.34 -9.69 -25.54
C PRO A 10 0.99 -9.39 -24.84
N ALA A 11 1.33 -8.13 -24.65
CA ALA A 11 2.62 -7.74 -24.06
C ALA A 11 2.83 -8.33 -22.66
N ILE A 12 1.75 -8.55 -21.92
CA ILE A 12 1.83 -9.20 -20.61
C ILE A 12 2.29 -10.66 -20.72
N ASP A 13 1.84 -11.39 -21.73
CA ASP A 13 2.28 -12.80 -21.94
C ASP A 13 3.77 -12.85 -22.34
N GLU A 14 4.23 -11.85 -23.12
CA GLU A 14 5.65 -11.70 -23.46
C GLU A 14 6.47 -11.40 -22.19
N LEU A 15 6.02 -10.50 -21.31
CA LEU A 15 6.68 -10.16 -20.06
C LEU A 15 6.79 -11.37 -19.11
N LEU A 16 5.72 -12.13 -18.96
CA LEU A 16 5.71 -13.36 -18.17
C LEU A 16 6.71 -14.39 -18.72
N ALA A 17 6.77 -14.55 -20.04
CA ALA A 17 7.71 -15.47 -20.68
C ALA A 17 9.17 -15.03 -20.51
N VAL A 18 9.44 -13.71 -20.61
CA VAL A 18 10.77 -13.12 -20.36
C VAL A 18 11.20 -13.38 -18.93
N MET A 19 10.34 -13.12 -17.93
CA MET A 19 10.66 -13.36 -16.53
C MET A 19 10.95 -14.85 -16.26
N ALA A 20 10.12 -15.75 -16.77
CA ALA A 20 10.36 -17.19 -16.66
C ALA A 20 11.70 -17.60 -17.29
N ARG A 21 12.10 -16.98 -18.41
CA ARG A 21 13.39 -17.23 -19.06
C ARG A 21 14.55 -16.70 -18.25
N LEU A 22 14.45 -15.48 -17.67
CA LEU A 22 15.48 -14.90 -16.81
C LEU A 22 15.76 -15.78 -15.58
N ARG A 23 14.75 -16.42 -15.03
CA ARG A 23 14.88 -17.30 -13.87
C ARG A 23 15.15 -18.78 -14.20
N SER A 24 15.21 -19.13 -15.48
CA SER A 24 15.52 -20.51 -15.89
C SER A 24 16.96 -20.93 -15.49
N PRO A 25 17.30 -22.23 -15.47
CA PRO A 25 18.65 -22.69 -15.12
C PRO A 25 19.77 -22.05 -15.94
N THR A 26 19.48 -21.64 -17.16
CA THR A 26 20.40 -20.92 -18.07
C THR A 26 20.07 -19.45 -18.21
N GLY A 27 19.27 -18.88 -17.29
CA GLY A 27 18.90 -17.47 -17.27
C GLY A 27 19.93 -16.59 -16.58
N CYS A 28 19.47 -15.42 -16.11
CA CYS A 28 20.32 -14.43 -15.47
C CYS A 28 20.72 -14.88 -14.05
N PRO A 29 22.00 -14.91 -13.68
CA PRO A 29 22.44 -15.28 -12.34
C PRO A 29 21.82 -14.40 -11.25
N TRP A 30 21.76 -13.07 -11.48
CA TRP A 30 21.20 -12.13 -10.51
C TRP A 30 19.71 -12.39 -10.25
N ASP A 31 18.89 -12.53 -11.32
CA ASP A 31 17.47 -12.82 -11.17
C ASP A 31 17.22 -14.13 -10.41
N ARG A 32 18.06 -15.14 -10.63
CA ARG A 32 17.96 -16.46 -9.99
C ARG A 32 18.25 -16.42 -8.49
N GLU A 33 19.09 -15.51 -8.02
CA GLU A 33 19.42 -15.33 -6.60
C GLU A 33 18.31 -14.59 -5.83
N GLN A 34 17.39 -13.89 -6.54
CA GLN A 34 16.36 -13.10 -5.88
C GLN A 34 15.30 -13.97 -5.19
N ASP A 35 14.83 -13.47 -4.05
CA ASP A 35 13.66 -13.97 -3.33
C ASP A 35 12.67 -12.83 -2.99
N HIS A 36 11.53 -13.17 -2.39
CA HIS A 36 10.53 -12.17 -1.96
C HIS A 36 11.09 -11.13 -0.97
N ARG A 37 12.16 -11.43 -0.23
CA ARG A 37 12.73 -10.53 0.77
C ARG A 37 13.75 -9.58 0.16
N THR A 38 14.57 -10.07 -0.78
CA THR A 38 15.55 -9.23 -1.48
C THR A 38 14.85 -8.17 -2.32
N LEU A 39 13.79 -8.54 -3.04
CA LEU A 39 13.05 -7.65 -3.94
C LEU A 39 12.15 -6.61 -3.23
N ARG A 40 11.85 -6.78 -1.94
CA ARG A 40 10.87 -5.91 -1.26
C ARG A 40 11.23 -4.42 -1.26
N PHE A 41 12.51 -4.09 -1.27
CA PHE A 41 12.96 -2.69 -1.26
C PHE A 41 12.97 -2.10 -2.66
N HIS A 42 13.26 -2.88 -3.70
CA HIS A 42 13.11 -2.45 -5.09
C HIS A 42 11.66 -2.02 -5.36
N ALA A 43 10.66 -2.82 -4.95
CA ALA A 43 9.25 -2.40 -5.08
C ALA A 43 8.89 -1.11 -4.33
N VAL A 44 9.64 -0.72 -3.29
CA VAL A 44 9.45 0.57 -2.59
C VAL A 44 10.13 1.69 -3.36
N GLU A 45 11.29 1.45 -3.93
CA GLU A 45 12.07 2.37 -4.79
C GLU A 45 11.23 2.77 -6.00
N GLU A 46 10.73 1.81 -6.79
CA GLU A 46 9.85 2.07 -7.95
C GLU A 46 8.62 2.92 -7.58
N VAL A 47 8.05 2.74 -6.37
CA VAL A 47 6.93 3.58 -5.91
C VAL A 47 7.36 5.03 -5.69
N TYR A 48 8.57 5.29 -5.17
CA TYR A 48 9.05 6.67 -4.98
C TYR A 48 9.42 7.32 -6.31
N GLU A 49 10.05 6.60 -7.23
CA GLU A 49 10.40 7.06 -8.57
C GLU A 49 9.14 7.39 -9.38
N LEU A 50 8.12 6.54 -9.30
CA LEU A 50 6.79 6.84 -9.85
C LEU A 50 6.16 8.11 -9.24
N MET A 51 6.34 8.36 -7.93
CA MET A 51 5.83 9.58 -7.31
C MET A 51 6.53 10.81 -7.85
N ASP A 52 7.85 10.76 -8.04
CA ASP A 52 8.64 11.86 -8.59
C ASP A 52 8.24 12.14 -10.06
N ALA A 53 8.05 11.11 -10.88
CA ALA A 53 7.57 11.24 -12.25
C ALA A 53 6.15 11.86 -12.34
N ILE A 54 5.24 11.47 -11.44
CA ILE A 54 3.89 12.05 -11.33
C ILE A 54 3.98 13.54 -10.94
N GLU A 55 4.82 13.91 -9.98
CA GLU A 55 4.97 15.30 -9.51
C GLU A 55 5.63 16.18 -10.58
N ALA A 56 6.55 15.62 -11.37
CA ALA A 56 7.15 16.29 -12.52
C ALA A 56 6.17 16.46 -13.70
N GLY A 57 5.11 15.68 -13.76
CA GLY A 57 4.17 15.64 -14.88
C GLY A 57 4.80 15.03 -16.15
N ASP A 58 5.77 14.12 -15.99
CA ASP A 58 6.47 13.45 -17.09
C ASP A 58 5.81 12.12 -17.39
N ASP A 59 5.02 12.10 -18.48
CA ASP A 59 4.31 10.89 -18.92
C ASP A 59 5.26 9.77 -19.39
N HIS A 60 6.45 10.10 -19.86
CA HIS A 60 7.43 9.11 -20.29
C HIS A 60 8.02 8.39 -19.11
N GLU A 61 8.57 9.12 -18.15
CA GLU A 61 9.10 8.58 -16.90
C GLU A 61 8.01 7.82 -16.13
N MET A 62 6.80 8.39 -16.03
CA MET A 62 5.67 7.72 -15.38
C MET A 62 5.33 6.36 -16.02
N ALA A 63 5.44 6.23 -17.35
CA ALA A 63 5.20 4.96 -18.05
C ALA A 63 6.33 3.96 -17.79
N GLU A 64 7.58 4.42 -17.64
CA GLU A 64 8.75 3.61 -17.29
C GLU A 64 8.60 3.07 -15.88
N GLU A 65 8.36 3.93 -14.88
CA GLU A 65 8.21 3.52 -13.48
C GLU A 65 6.99 2.61 -13.23
N LEU A 66 5.89 2.82 -13.96
CA LEU A 66 4.76 1.88 -13.95
C LEU A 66 5.15 0.52 -14.52
N GLY A 67 6.04 0.49 -15.51
CA GLY A 67 6.61 -0.74 -16.07
C GLY A 67 7.44 -1.48 -15.04
N ASP A 68 8.31 -0.78 -14.29
CA ASP A 68 9.17 -1.36 -13.26
C ASP A 68 8.35 -1.83 -12.05
N LEU A 69 7.35 -1.08 -11.64
CA LEU A 69 6.40 -1.55 -10.63
C LEU A 69 5.64 -2.80 -11.08
N LEU A 70 5.24 -2.89 -12.37
CA LEU A 70 4.64 -4.10 -12.93
C LEU A 70 5.63 -5.27 -12.96
N LEU A 71 6.90 -5.01 -13.27
CA LEU A 71 7.98 -6.00 -13.20
C LEU A 71 8.09 -6.61 -11.80
N GLN A 72 8.04 -5.79 -10.72
CA GLN A 72 8.03 -6.28 -9.34
C GLN A 72 6.86 -7.24 -9.09
N VAL A 73 5.67 -6.93 -9.59
CA VAL A 73 4.50 -7.82 -9.47
C VAL A 73 4.74 -9.14 -10.19
N VAL A 74 5.21 -9.10 -11.43
CA VAL A 74 5.49 -10.30 -12.26
C VAL A 74 6.58 -11.14 -11.62
N PHE A 75 7.65 -10.53 -11.13
CA PHE A 75 8.75 -11.22 -10.45
C PHE A 75 8.26 -11.97 -9.21
N HIS A 76 7.48 -11.32 -8.36
CA HIS A 76 6.89 -11.96 -7.19
C HIS A 76 5.94 -13.11 -7.56
N CYS A 77 5.19 -12.99 -8.66
CA CYS A 77 4.33 -14.06 -9.18
C CYS A 77 5.16 -15.25 -9.69
N GLN A 78 6.25 -15.00 -10.40
CA GLN A 78 7.18 -16.03 -10.86
C GLN A 78 7.77 -16.82 -9.68
N LEU A 79 8.31 -16.12 -8.66
CA LEU A 79 8.83 -16.73 -7.43
C LEU A 79 7.79 -17.59 -6.70
N ALA A 80 6.54 -17.14 -6.68
CA ALA A 80 5.46 -17.88 -6.05
C ALA A 80 5.07 -19.12 -6.89
N GLY A 81 5.05 -19.00 -8.22
CA GLY A 81 4.78 -20.08 -9.16
C GLY A 81 5.82 -21.20 -9.08
N GLU A 82 7.11 -20.87 -8.96
CA GLU A 82 8.20 -21.82 -8.82
C GLU A 82 8.06 -22.77 -7.62
N ARG A 83 7.36 -22.33 -6.57
CA ARG A 83 7.05 -23.13 -5.39
C ARG A 83 5.58 -23.61 -5.33
N GLY A 84 4.83 -23.47 -6.42
CA GLY A 84 3.44 -23.93 -6.53
C GLY A 84 2.44 -23.19 -5.63
N ALA A 85 2.72 -21.93 -5.22
CA ALA A 85 1.86 -21.19 -4.30
C ALA A 85 0.76 -20.38 -5.01
N PHE A 86 1.12 -19.58 -5.99
CA PHE A 86 0.22 -18.80 -6.87
C PHE A 86 1.03 -18.23 -8.05
N ASP A 87 0.34 -17.80 -9.09
CA ASP A 87 0.89 -17.22 -10.29
C ASP A 87 0.27 -15.83 -10.59
N PHE A 88 0.62 -15.23 -11.72
CA PHE A 88 0.11 -13.93 -12.17
C PHE A 88 -1.40 -13.98 -12.46
N GLU A 89 -1.91 -15.07 -13.04
CA GLU A 89 -3.34 -15.26 -13.31
C GLU A 89 -4.13 -15.27 -11.99
N ASN A 90 -3.65 -15.98 -10.98
CA ASN A 90 -4.28 -15.99 -9.66
C ASN A 90 -4.32 -14.60 -9.02
N VAL A 91 -3.24 -13.82 -9.14
CA VAL A 91 -3.18 -12.44 -8.62
C VAL A 91 -4.16 -11.53 -9.36
N SER A 92 -4.14 -11.60 -10.70
CA SER A 92 -5.01 -10.80 -11.56
C SER A 92 -6.49 -11.12 -11.33
N ARG A 93 -6.85 -12.40 -11.25
CA ARG A 93 -8.23 -12.83 -10.99
C ARG A 93 -8.72 -12.36 -9.62
N ARG A 94 -7.90 -12.49 -8.58
CA ARG A 94 -8.24 -12.01 -7.24
C ARG A 94 -8.49 -10.51 -7.17
N ILE A 95 -7.73 -9.69 -7.91
CA ILE A 95 -7.99 -8.24 -7.92
C ILE A 95 -9.24 -7.90 -8.72
N VAL A 96 -9.51 -8.57 -9.84
CA VAL A 96 -10.75 -8.42 -10.62
C VAL A 96 -11.98 -8.73 -9.76
N GLU A 97 -12.02 -9.91 -9.13
CA GLU A 97 -13.12 -10.32 -8.25
C GLU A 97 -13.33 -9.33 -7.10
N LYS A 98 -12.24 -8.86 -6.50
CA LYS A 98 -12.28 -7.87 -5.43
C LYS A 98 -12.83 -6.52 -5.90
N LEU A 99 -12.44 -6.05 -7.09
CA LEU A 99 -12.94 -4.80 -7.66
C LEU A 99 -14.44 -4.90 -7.96
N ILE A 100 -14.88 -5.97 -8.62
CA ILE A 100 -16.31 -6.21 -8.92
C ILE A 100 -17.13 -6.21 -7.63
N ARG A 101 -16.71 -7.01 -6.65
CA ARG A 101 -17.42 -7.14 -5.37
C ARG A 101 -17.49 -5.83 -4.58
N ARG A 102 -16.46 -4.98 -4.65
CA ARG A 102 -16.40 -3.71 -3.90
C ARG A 102 -17.03 -2.52 -4.60
N HIS A 103 -17.44 -2.69 -5.85
CA HIS A 103 -18.12 -1.66 -6.63
C HIS A 103 -19.51 -2.11 -7.10
N PRO A 104 -20.39 -2.53 -6.19
CA PRO A 104 -21.73 -3.00 -6.59
C PRO A 104 -22.60 -1.88 -7.15
N HIS A 105 -22.21 -0.62 -7.00
CA HIS A 105 -22.81 0.53 -7.69
C HIS A 105 -22.41 0.64 -9.16
N VAL A 106 -21.42 -0.16 -9.63
CA VAL A 106 -21.00 -0.24 -11.03
C VAL A 106 -21.33 -1.60 -11.64
N PHE A 107 -21.15 -2.68 -10.86
CA PHE A 107 -21.25 -4.06 -11.34
C PHE A 107 -22.46 -4.83 -10.77
N GLY A 108 -23.31 -4.19 -9.98
CA GLY A 108 -24.49 -4.76 -9.33
C GLY A 108 -25.59 -3.72 -9.17
N ASP A 109 -26.47 -3.92 -8.19
CA ASP A 109 -27.72 -3.17 -8.03
C ASP A 109 -27.68 -2.07 -6.94
N SER A 110 -26.49 -1.67 -6.48
CA SER A 110 -26.36 -0.64 -5.44
C SER A 110 -26.54 0.77 -6.01
N ASP A 111 -27.27 1.63 -5.29
CA ASP A 111 -27.55 3.01 -5.70
C ASP A 111 -26.66 4.06 -5.00
N ALA A 112 -25.41 3.73 -4.70
CA ALA A 112 -24.46 4.66 -4.09
C ALA A 112 -24.00 5.71 -5.12
N LYS A 113 -24.64 6.90 -5.12
CA LYS A 113 -24.39 7.99 -6.10
C LYS A 113 -23.40 9.05 -5.66
N THR A 114 -23.03 9.07 -4.38
CA THR A 114 -22.06 10.06 -3.86
C THR A 114 -20.76 9.40 -3.44
N VAL A 115 -19.67 10.15 -3.49
CA VAL A 115 -18.35 9.66 -3.03
C VAL A 115 -18.42 9.14 -1.60
N ASP A 116 -19.13 9.83 -0.71
CA ASP A 116 -19.25 9.41 0.69
C ASP A 116 -20.07 8.11 0.83
N ALA A 117 -21.14 7.93 0.05
CA ALA A 117 -21.91 6.70 0.04
C ALA A 117 -21.09 5.52 -0.49
N VAL A 118 -20.29 5.72 -1.56
CA VAL A 118 -19.37 4.73 -2.09
C VAL A 118 -18.31 4.34 -1.05
N TRP A 119 -17.72 5.32 -0.36
CA TRP A 119 -16.76 5.07 0.70
C TRP A 119 -17.34 4.28 1.87
N ALA A 120 -18.55 4.66 2.33
CA ALA A 120 -19.24 3.95 3.41
C ALA A 120 -19.51 2.49 3.04
N GLN A 121 -20.07 2.25 1.85
CA GLN A 121 -20.31 0.92 1.31
C GLN A 121 -19.03 0.09 1.19
N TRP A 122 -17.97 0.68 0.65
CA TRP A 122 -16.68 0.01 0.49
C TRP A 122 -16.07 -0.44 1.83
N GLU A 123 -16.18 0.39 2.88
CA GLU A 123 -15.72 0.03 4.22
C GLU A 123 -16.55 -1.10 4.85
N GLN A 124 -17.88 -1.11 4.61
CA GLN A 124 -18.75 -2.20 5.06
C GLN A 124 -18.39 -3.54 4.40
N ILE A 125 -18.25 -3.54 3.07
CA ILE A 125 -17.88 -4.74 2.31
C ILE A 125 -16.52 -5.25 2.76
N LYS A 126 -15.52 -4.37 2.88
CA LYS A 126 -14.18 -4.71 3.33
C LYS A 126 -14.13 -5.28 4.75
N LYS A 127 -15.02 -4.83 5.64
CA LYS A 127 -15.16 -5.37 6.99
C LYS A 127 -15.78 -6.77 6.93
N ALA A 128 -16.83 -6.96 6.15
CA ALA A 128 -17.52 -8.23 5.96
C ALA A 128 -16.59 -9.31 5.38
N GLU A 129 -15.77 -8.97 4.36
CA GLU A 129 -14.81 -9.89 3.72
C GLU A 129 -13.80 -10.52 4.69
N LYS A 130 -13.50 -9.87 5.79
CA LYS A 130 -12.45 -10.29 6.74
C LYS A 130 -13.01 -10.98 7.97
N LYS A 131 -14.27 -10.75 8.28
CA LYS A 131 -14.93 -11.28 9.46
C LYS A 131 -14.87 -12.81 9.49
N GLY A 132 -14.36 -13.38 10.58
CA GLY A 132 -14.22 -14.82 10.77
C GLY A 132 -13.11 -15.49 9.95
N THR A 133 -12.26 -14.73 9.24
CA THR A 133 -11.09 -15.27 8.52
C THR A 133 -9.82 -15.08 9.36
N LYS A 134 -8.72 -15.77 8.97
CA LYS A 134 -7.38 -15.51 9.54
C LYS A 134 -6.88 -14.05 9.37
N HIS A 135 -7.58 -13.27 8.57
CA HIS A 135 -7.31 -11.85 8.33
C HIS A 135 -8.33 -10.94 9.03
N ASP A 136 -9.12 -11.49 9.96
CA ASP A 136 -10.05 -10.70 10.75
C ASP A 136 -9.30 -9.60 11.50
N ARG A 137 -9.96 -8.46 11.61
CA ARG A 137 -9.40 -7.24 12.20
C ARG A 137 -10.36 -6.75 13.28
N PRO A 138 -10.33 -7.37 14.46
CA PRO A 138 -11.27 -7.04 15.55
C PRO A 138 -11.06 -5.62 16.08
N SER A 139 -9.84 -5.11 16.06
CA SER A 139 -9.55 -3.74 16.48
C SER A 139 -9.78 -2.75 15.33
N ALA A 140 -10.39 -1.61 15.64
CA ALA A 140 -10.51 -0.48 14.72
C ALA A 140 -9.14 0.02 14.21
N LEU A 141 -8.08 -0.21 14.97
CA LEU A 141 -6.71 0.21 14.65
C LEU A 141 -5.98 -0.76 13.71
N ASP A 142 -6.54 -1.94 13.46
CA ASP A 142 -5.89 -2.97 12.64
C ASP A 142 -5.73 -2.56 11.17
N GLY A 143 -4.72 -3.14 10.52
CA GLY A 143 -4.48 -2.98 9.09
C GLY A 143 -3.67 -1.77 8.68
N ILE A 144 -2.94 -1.16 9.62
CA ILE A 144 -1.90 -0.18 9.30
C ILE A 144 -0.60 -0.95 9.07
N PRO A 145 0.00 -0.88 7.87
CA PRO A 145 1.27 -1.57 7.60
C PRO A 145 2.37 -1.10 8.53
N LYS A 146 3.20 -2.04 9.01
CA LYS A 146 4.24 -1.75 10.00
C LYS A 146 5.44 -0.99 9.42
N HIS A 147 5.68 -1.15 8.12
CA HIS A 147 6.84 -0.60 7.40
C HIS A 147 6.57 0.74 6.70
N LEU A 148 5.37 1.32 6.86
CA LEU A 148 5.12 2.68 6.37
C LEU A 148 6.11 3.68 7.00
N PRO A 149 6.48 4.76 6.28
CA PRO A 149 7.17 5.91 6.86
C PRO A 149 6.45 6.39 8.13
N ALA A 150 7.21 6.83 9.15
CA ALA A 150 6.65 7.06 10.48
C ALA A 150 5.56 8.13 10.49
N LEU A 151 5.71 9.22 9.74
CA LEU A 151 4.68 10.25 9.61
C LEU A 151 3.39 9.70 9.02
N LEU A 152 3.48 8.98 7.89
CA LEU A 152 2.30 8.38 7.25
C LEU A 152 1.63 7.34 8.14
N ARG A 153 2.42 6.58 8.90
CA ARG A 153 1.90 5.62 9.88
C ARG A 153 1.18 6.30 11.01
N ALA A 154 1.76 7.39 11.57
CA ALA A 154 1.16 8.19 12.64
C ALA A 154 -0.17 8.82 12.17
N GLU A 155 -0.21 9.41 10.97
CA GLU A 155 -1.42 9.97 10.38
C GLU A 155 -2.54 8.93 10.26
N LYS A 156 -2.23 7.74 9.70
CA LYS A 156 -3.20 6.66 9.59
C LYS A 156 -3.70 6.18 10.95
N LEU A 157 -2.83 6.13 11.96
CA LEU A 157 -3.21 5.76 13.33
C LEU A 157 -4.15 6.80 13.94
N VAL A 158 -3.81 8.10 13.84
CA VAL A 158 -4.65 9.20 14.33
C VAL A 158 -6.02 9.18 13.65
N LYS A 159 -6.07 9.05 12.31
CA LYS A 159 -7.33 8.96 11.55
C LYS A 159 -8.21 7.81 12.06
N LYS A 160 -7.63 6.63 12.30
CA LYS A 160 -8.37 5.48 12.81
C LYS A 160 -8.81 5.65 14.27
N ALA A 161 -7.95 6.18 15.12
CA ALA A 161 -8.27 6.44 16.53
C ALA A 161 -9.40 7.48 16.68
N ARG A 162 -9.42 8.53 15.86
CA ARG A 162 -10.53 9.50 15.80
C ARG A 162 -11.83 8.83 15.38
N LYS A 163 -11.82 8.08 14.28
CA LYS A 163 -13.01 7.36 13.79
C LYS A 163 -13.57 6.39 14.83
N ALA A 164 -12.71 5.79 15.64
CA ALA A 164 -13.08 4.88 16.73
C ALA A 164 -13.36 5.61 18.06
N ARG A 165 -13.34 6.94 18.10
CA ARG A 165 -13.54 7.77 19.31
C ARG A 165 -12.54 7.46 20.46
N LEU A 166 -11.36 6.96 20.11
CA LEU A 166 -10.27 6.66 21.03
C LEU A 166 -9.34 7.85 21.29
N LEU A 167 -9.48 8.90 20.48
CA LEU A 167 -8.74 10.15 20.58
C LEU A 167 -9.75 11.28 20.74
N ALA A 168 -9.64 12.01 21.84
CA ALA A 168 -10.44 13.22 22.05
C ALA A 168 -10.14 14.23 20.94
N GLU A 169 -11.16 14.90 20.42
CA GLU A 169 -10.96 16.07 19.58
C GLU A 169 -10.19 17.12 20.39
N PRO A 170 -9.29 17.90 19.79
CA PRO A 170 -8.60 18.98 20.48
C PRO A 170 -9.64 19.93 21.06
N GLY A 171 -9.91 19.78 22.38
CA GLY A 171 -10.85 20.63 23.09
C GLY A 171 -10.40 22.07 23.05
N GLY A 172 -11.33 23.01 22.78
CA GLY A 172 -11.31 24.43 22.88
C GLY A 172 -10.00 25.14 22.56
N LYS A 173 -9.98 26.14 21.68
CA LYS A 173 -8.88 27.03 21.33
C LYS A 173 -7.56 26.29 20.98
N SER A 174 -7.63 25.18 20.27
CA SER A 174 -6.51 24.76 19.45
C SER A 174 -6.24 25.93 18.52
N VAL A 175 -5.19 26.68 18.82
CA VAL A 175 -4.69 27.73 17.93
C VAL A 175 -4.56 27.06 16.57
N ALA A 176 -5.37 27.49 15.61
CA ALA A 176 -5.28 27.01 14.22
C ALA A 176 -3.89 27.40 13.72
N ARG A 177 -2.92 26.51 13.91
CA ARG A 177 -1.57 26.73 13.44
C ARG A 177 -1.61 26.75 11.92
N ALA A 178 -1.05 27.80 11.34
CA ALA A 178 -0.92 27.86 9.89
C ALA A 178 -0.17 26.64 9.37
N LYS A 179 -0.56 26.12 8.22
CA LYS A 179 0.07 24.94 7.59
C LYS A 179 1.60 25.07 7.51
N SER A 180 2.08 26.28 7.16
CA SER A 180 3.51 26.60 7.10
C SER A 180 4.20 26.49 8.47
N GLU A 181 3.53 26.88 9.56
CA GLU A 181 4.08 26.81 10.90
C GLU A 181 4.25 25.35 11.39
N ILE A 182 3.29 24.48 11.08
CA ILE A 182 3.41 23.05 11.38
C ILE A 182 4.59 22.44 10.61
N GLY A 183 4.76 22.78 9.32
CA GLY A 183 5.89 22.32 8.52
C GLY A 183 7.24 22.75 9.09
N LYS A 184 7.38 24.02 9.50
CA LYS A 184 8.58 24.54 10.16
C LYS A 184 8.89 23.76 11.46
N GLN A 185 7.89 23.54 12.31
CA GLN A 185 8.08 22.82 13.57
C GLN A 185 8.50 21.37 13.34
N LEU A 186 7.92 20.68 12.35
CA LEU A 186 8.34 19.34 11.97
C LEU A 186 9.80 19.30 11.54
N PHE A 187 10.22 20.26 10.68
CA PHE A 187 11.60 20.37 10.23
C PHE A 187 12.57 20.62 11.39
N GLU A 188 12.23 21.55 12.30
CA GLU A 188 13.05 21.86 13.48
C GLU A 188 13.19 20.65 14.42
N LEU A 189 12.15 19.82 14.56
CA LEU A 189 12.23 18.57 15.33
C LEU A 189 13.19 17.56 14.67
N VAL A 190 13.16 17.45 13.34
CA VAL A 190 14.09 16.59 12.58
C VAL A 190 15.53 17.09 12.77
N ARG A 191 15.77 18.41 12.63
CA ARG A 191 17.06 19.05 12.84
C ARG A 191 17.59 18.82 14.27
N CYS A 192 16.72 18.97 15.27
CA CYS A 192 17.04 18.72 16.66
C CYS A 192 17.41 17.24 16.94
N ALA A 193 16.71 16.29 16.34
CA ALA A 193 17.04 14.87 16.44
C ALA A 193 18.41 14.58 15.79
N GLN A 194 18.59 15.04 14.56
CA GLN A 194 19.82 14.83 13.78
C GLN A 194 21.06 15.40 14.49
N SER A 195 20.97 16.58 15.09
CA SER A 195 22.09 17.20 15.82
C SER A 195 22.54 16.40 17.07
N ARG A 196 21.69 15.45 17.53
CA ARG A 196 22.00 14.52 18.62
C ARG A 196 22.35 13.12 18.14
N GLY A 197 22.48 12.91 16.84
CA GLY A 197 22.73 11.59 16.24
C GLY A 197 21.52 10.65 16.29
N TRP A 198 20.29 11.19 16.48
CA TRP A 198 19.07 10.40 16.54
C TRP A 198 18.32 10.41 15.22
N SER A 199 17.72 9.29 14.87
CA SER A 199 16.81 9.18 13.73
C SER A 199 15.41 9.70 14.12
N ALA A 200 14.96 10.78 13.50
CA ALA A 200 13.61 11.31 13.70
C ALA A 200 12.54 10.29 13.28
N GLU A 201 12.81 9.50 12.24
CA GLU A 201 11.95 8.41 11.78
C GLU A 201 11.77 7.35 12.88
N GLU A 202 12.85 6.92 13.53
CA GLU A 202 12.80 5.92 14.59
C GLU A 202 12.13 6.46 15.85
N LEU A 203 12.41 7.71 16.22
CA LEU A 203 11.77 8.37 17.37
C LEU A 203 10.26 8.45 17.18
N LEU A 204 9.79 8.92 16.02
CA LEU A 204 8.36 9.00 15.73
C LEU A 204 7.73 7.61 15.60
N ARG A 205 8.43 6.63 15.02
CA ARG A 205 7.99 5.24 14.93
C ARG A 205 7.79 4.63 16.32
N ALA A 206 8.72 4.86 17.26
CA ALA A 206 8.65 4.37 18.62
C ALA A 206 7.46 5.01 19.39
N GLU A 207 7.30 6.34 19.30
CA GLU A 207 6.17 7.06 19.92
C GLU A 207 4.83 6.63 19.33
N THR A 208 4.74 6.48 18.00
CA THR A 208 3.53 5.98 17.32
C THR A 208 3.13 4.60 17.84
N LYS A 209 4.10 3.69 18.03
CA LYS A 209 3.88 2.35 18.59
C LYS A 209 3.38 2.41 20.04
N LYS A 210 3.91 3.35 20.85
CA LYS A 210 3.45 3.59 22.23
C LYS A 210 2.01 4.10 22.25
N ARG A 211 1.67 5.09 21.42
CA ARG A 211 0.31 5.63 21.28
C ARG A 211 -0.68 4.57 20.80
N GLU A 212 -0.30 3.74 19.85
CA GLU A 212 -1.13 2.63 19.40
C GLU A 212 -1.47 1.66 20.51
N ARG A 213 -0.51 1.31 21.38
CA ARG A 213 -0.76 0.46 22.56
C ARG A 213 -1.79 1.08 23.51
N ASN A 214 -1.64 2.39 23.78
CA ASN A 214 -2.57 3.11 24.65
C ASN A 214 -3.99 3.14 24.05
N PHE A 215 -4.12 3.40 22.74
CA PHE A 215 -5.42 3.37 22.07
C PHE A 215 -6.05 1.97 22.09
N ARG A 216 -5.27 0.91 21.88
CA ARG A 216 -5.77 -0.47 22.00
C ARG A 216 -6.23 -0.83 23.42
N GLN A 217 -5.59 -0.28 24.45
CA GLN A 217 -6.05 -0.44 25.83
C GLN A 217 -7.36 0.30 26.09
N ALA A 218 -7.49 1.53 25.59
CA ALA A 218 -8.72 2.30 25.68
C ALA A 218 -9.88 1.61 24.95
N GLU A 219 -9.64 1.12 23.73
CA GLU A 219 -10.62 0.38 22.95
C GLU A 219 -11.19 -0.84 23.71
N ARG A 220 -10.31 -1.65 24.35
CA ARG A 220 -10.73 -2.81 25.16
C ARG A 220 -11.57 -2.44 26.38
N ARG A 221 -11.40 -1.22 26.93
CA ARG A 221 -12.21 -0.73 28.06
C ARG A 221 -13.61 -0.29 27.61
N LEU A 222 -13.74 0.18 26.37
CA LEU A 222 -15.02 0.61 25.80
C LEU A 222 -15.89 -0.55 25.28
N THR A 223 -15.27 -1.72 25.06
CA THR A 223 -15.95 -2.93 24.54
C THR A 223 -16.32 -3.93 25.65
N ARG A 224 -15.98 -3.61 26.90
CA ARG A 224 -16.43 -4.31 28.12
C ARG A 224 -17.64 -3.60 28.72
#